data_375074fb3088a3881d55492374597031
#
_entry.id   375074fb3088a3881d55492374597031
#
_cell.length_a   1.000
_cell.length_b   1.000
_cell.length_c   1.000
_cell.angle_alpha   90.00
_cell.angle_beta   90.00
_cell.angle_gamma   90.00
#
_symmetry.space_group_name_H-M   'P 1'
#
loop_
_entity.id
_entity.type
_entity.pdbx_description
1 polymer ?
#
loop_
_entity_poly.entity_id
_entity_poly.type
_entity_poly.pdbx_seq_one_letter_code
_entity_poly.pdbx_strand_id
1 'polypeptide(L)'
;MAAPASGSPRANSLSEIAKLGFESLSAARTDLERLTELVGKHADTCTEAFAFSASPDRALAHLLRLLEVAPSESLKLVAESDSCGRLMRLLGASEGVAEAFLRQPETMEFLGRKPALPNSLNLATSNRVALRVSYRQQLARIADWDLSQESPEA
;
A
#
# COMPACT_ATOMS: atom_id res chain seq x y z
N MET A 1 18.32 -10.38 -33.17
CA MET A 1 17.78 -11.32 -32.17
C MET A 1 17.13 -10.54 -31.06
N ALA A 2 15.85 -10.59 -31.00
CA ALA A 2 15.13 -9.96 -29.90
C ALA A 2 15.40 -10.73 -28.62
N ALA A 3 16.06 -10.11 -27.66
CA ALA A 3 16.05 -10.63 -26.32
C ALA A 3 14.59 -10.71 -25.87
N PRO A 4 14.13 -11.81 -25.31
CA PRO A 4 12.82 -11.83 -24.73
C PRO A 4 12.83 -10.83 -23.58
N ALA A 5 12.20 -9.73 -23.76
CA ALA A 5 11.81 -8.86 -22.66
C ALA A 5 10.64 -9.55 -21.92
N SER A 6 10.89 -10.74 -21.43
CA SER A 6 10.04 -11.36 -20.46
C SER A 6 10.36 -10.71 -19.12
N GLY A 7 9.82 -9.53 -18.89
CA GLY A 7 9.66 -9.00 -17.56
C GLY A 7 8.68 -9.88 -16.81
N SER A 8 9.03 -11.16 -16.63
CA SER A 8 8.37 -11.97 -15.62
C SER A 8 8.65 -11.32 -14.28
N PRO A 9 7.64 -10.94 -13.53
CA PRO A 9 7.85 -10.40 -12.18
C PRO A 9 8.74 -11.38 -11.42
N ARG A 10 9.78 -10.86 -10.77
CA ARG A 10 10.79 -11.65 -10.05
C ARG A 10 10.20 -12.57 -8.97
N ALA A 11 8.93 -12.41 -8.62
CA ALA A 11 8.25 -13.19 -7.58
C ALA A 11 7.30 -14.26 -8.15
N ASN A 12 7.65 -14.94 -9.24
CA ASN A 12 6.81 -15.99 -9.79
C ASN A 12 6.98 -17.36 -9.13
N SER A 13 8.05 -17.58 -8.36
CA SER A 13 8.23 -18.82 -7.63
C SER A 13 7.60 -18.73 -6.23
N LEU A 14 7.01 -19.84 -5.79
CA LEU A 14 6.45 -19.92 -4.42
C LEU A 14 7.50 -19.63 -3.36
N SER A 15 8.77 -19.98 -3.61
CA SER A 15 9.89 -19.68 -2.73
C SER A 15 10.13 -18.18 -2.58
N GLU A 16 10.07 -17.41 -3.66
CA GLU A 16 10.23 -15.96 -3.62
C GLU A 16 9.05 -15.27 -2.93
N ILE A 17 7.84 -15.75 -3.20
CA ILE A 17 6.61 -15.28 -2.54
C ILE A 17 6.70 -15.53 -1.02
N ALA A 18 7.18 -16.70 -0.59
CA ALA A 18 7.38 -17.00 0.81
C ALA A 18 8.42 -16.07 1.47
N LYS A 19 9.50 -15.73 0.77
CA LYS A 19 10.51 -14.77 1.27
C LYS A 19 9.97 -13.37 1.50
N LEU A 20 8.95 -12.98 0.76
CA LEU A 20 8.25 -11.69 0.96
C LEU A 20 7.34 -11.70 2.19
N GLY A 21 7.12 -12.85 2.81
CA GLY A 21 6.32 -12.99 4.02
C GLY A 21 4.85 -13.36 3.78
N PHE A 22 4.48 -13.73 2.57
CA PHE A 22 3.14 -14.24 2.29
C PHE A 22 2.90 -15.60 2.96
N GLU A 23 1.73 -15.78 3.54
CA GLU A 23 1.31 -17.02 4.18
C GLU A 23 0.55 -17.94 3.22
N SER A 24 -0.36 -17.36 2.43
CA SER A 24 -1.18 -18.07 1.45
C SER A 24 -0.52 -18.07 0.07
N LEU A 25 0.50 -18.90 -0.16
CA LEU A 25 1.39 -18.83 -1.31
C LEU A 25 0.69 -18.96 -2.67
N SER A 26 -0.24 -19.90 -2.81
CA SER A 26 -0.94 -20.11 -4.07
C SER A 26 -1.92 -18.98 -4.40
N ALA A 27 -2.64 -18.48 -3.39
CA ALA A 27 -3.52 -17.32 -3.54
C ALA A 27 -2.71 -16.06 -3.85
N ALA A 28 -1.60 -15.85 -3.13
CA ALA A 28 -0.70 -14.72 -3.36
C ALA A 28 -0.13 -14.72 -4.78
N ARG A 29 0.24 -15.87 -5.32
CA ARG A 29 0.72 -16.00 -6.69
C ARG A 29 -0.30 -15.50 -7.70
N THR A 30 -1.54 -15.95 -7.60
CA THR A 30 -2.64 -15.53 -8.48
C THR A 30 -2.91 -14.03 -8.35
N ASP A 31 -2.94 -13.53 -7.13
CA ASP A 31 -3.18 -12.11 -6.86
C ASP A 31 -2.03 -11.21 -7.32
N LEU A 32 -0.78 -11.67 -7.22
CA LEU A 32 0.38 -10.96 -7.76
C LEU A 32 0.39 -10.92 -9.30
N GLU A 33 -0.06 -11.97 -9.96
CA GLU A 33 -0.27 -11.98 -11.40
C GLU A 33 -1.29 -10.92 -11.80
N ARG A 34 -2.43 -10.87 -11.10
CA ARG A 34 -3.46 -9.84 -11.30
C ARG A 34 -2.92 -8.43 -11.01
N LEU A 35 -2.16 -8.27 -9.95
CA LEU A 35 -1.51 -6.98 -9.64
C LEU A 35 -0.62 -6.53 -10.80
N THR A 36 0.19 -7.42 -11.35
CA THR A 36 1.08 -7.13 -12.47
C THR A 36 0.31 -6.64 -13.70
N GLU A 37 -0.85 -7.21 -13.97
CA GLU A 37 -1.73 -6.75 -15.06
C GLU A 37 -2.25 -5.33 -14.82
N LEU A 38 -2.59 -4.99 -13.57
CA LEU A 38 -3.16 -3.70 -13.20
C LEU A 38 -2.12 -2.57 -13.14
N VAL A 39 -0.93 -2.84 -12.63
CA VAL A 39 0.11 -1.82 -12.40
C VAL A 39 1.18 -1.78 -13.50
N GLY A 40 1.26 -2.78 -14.35
CA GLY A 40 2.19 -2.84 -15.49
C GLY A 40 3.65 -2.70 -15.06
N LYS A 41 4.31 -1.68 -15.55
CA LYS A 41 5.74 -1.40 -15.28
C LYS A 41 6.08 -1.17 -13.80
N HIS A 42 5.11 -0.93 -12.95
CA HIS A 42 5.30 -0.71 -11.51
C HIS A 42 5.23 -2.00 -10.69
N ALA A 43 5.08 -3.15 -11.33
CA ALA A 43 4.95 -4.44 -10.65
C ALA A 43 6.14 -4.78 -9.75
N ASP A 44 7.35 -4.53 -10.19
CA ASP A 44 8.55 -4.78 -9.37
C ASP A 44 8.60 -3.89 -8.14
N THR A 45 8.28 -2.61 -8.27
CA THR A 45 8.19 -1.67 -7.14
C THR A 45 7.17 -2.13 -6.11
N CYS A 46 5.99 -2.56 -6.55
CA CYS A 46 4.96 -3.10 -5.66
C CYS A 46 5.41 -4.38 -4.98
N THR A 47 6.04 -5.29 -5.70
CA THR A 47 6.49 -6.58 -5.17
C THR A 47 7.55 -6.38 -4.09
N GLU A 48 8.52 -5.52 -4.31
CA GLU A 48 9.55 -5.18 -3.32
C GLU A 48 8.95 -4.52 -2.07
N ALA A 49 7.91 -3.72 -2.24
CA ALA A 49 7.25 -3.02 -1.14
C ALA A 49 6.55 -3.95 -0.14
N PHE A 50 6.12 -5.14 -0.55
CA PHE A 50 5.50 -6.12 0.35
C PHE A 50 6.44 -6.62 1.45
N ALA A 51 7.76 -6.61 1.20
CA ALA A 51 8.75 -6.99 2.22
C ALA A 51 8.71 -6.12 3.48
N PHE A 52 8.18 -4.91 3.38
CA PHE A 52 8.04 -3.96 4.50
C PHE A 52 6.68 -4.03 5.19
N SER A 53 5.76 -4.85 4.70
CA SER A 53 4.43 -4.99 5.27
C SER A 53 4.40 -6.02 6.40
N ALA A 54 3.70 -5.72 7.48
CA ALA A 54 3.48 -6.65 8.57
C ALA A 54 2.59 -7.85 8.14
N SER A 55 1.72 -7.64 7.18
CA SER A 55 0.89 -8.69 6.56
C SER A 55 0.79 -8.45 5.06
N PRO A 56 1.71 -9.04 4.26
CA PRO A 56 1.68 -8.91 2.81
C PRO A 56 0.37 -9.40 2.18
N ASP A 57 -0.20 -10.48 2.68
CA ASP A 57 -1.49 -11.00 2.19
C ASP A 57 -2.62 -9.96 2.32
N ARG A 58 -2.70 -9.31 3.47
CA ARG A 58 -3.67 -8.24 3.71
C ARG A 58 -3.39 -7.01 2.85
N ALA A 59 -2.14 -6.59 2.77
CA ALA A 59 -1.74 -5.45 1.96
C ALA A 59 -2.08 -5.65 0.48
N LEU A 60 -1.82 -6.84 -0.05
CA LEU A 60 -2.13 -7.18 -1.44
C LEU A 60 -3.64 -7.17 -1.69
N ALA A 61 -4.43 -7.78 -0.81
CA ALA A 61 -5.88 -7.79 -0.94
C ALA A 61 -6.47 -6.38 -0.95
N HIS A 62 -6.02 -5.51 -0.05
CA HIS A 62 -6.47 -4.11 -0.01
C HIS A 62 -5.98 -3.30 -1.21
N LEU A 63 -4.74 -3.51 -1.67
CA LEU A 63 -4.22 -2.83 -2.84
C LEU A 63 -5.01 -3.16 -4.10
N LEU A 64 -5.35 -4.43 -4.32
CA LEU A 64 -6.18 -4.84 -5.44
C LEU A 64 -7.55 -4.16 -5.42
N ARG A 65 -8.17 -4.07 -4.25
CA ARG A 65 -9.44 -3.34 -4.08
C ARG A 65 -9.29 -1.83 -4.36
N LEU A 66 -8.21 -1.22 -3.90
CA LEU A 66 -7.92 0.20 -4.17
C LEU A 66 -7.71 0.47 -5.67
N LEU A 67 -7.03 -0.41 -6.36
CA LEU A 67 -6.84 -0.32 -7.81
C LEU A 67 -8.16 -0.45 -8.60
N GLU A 68 -9.14 -1.17 -8.06
CA GLU A 68 -10.48 -1.27 -8.64
C GLU A 68 -11.31 -0.01 -8.37
N VAL A 69 -11.26 0.51 -7.15
CA VAL A 69 -12.09 1.65 -6.70
C VAL A 69 -11.51 3.00 -7.13
N ALA A 70 -10.20 3.15 -7.05
CA ALA A 70 -9.48 4.39 -7.28
C ALA A 70 -8.17 4.15 -8.04
N PRO A 71 -8.24 3.73 -9.32
CA PRO A 71 -7.05 3.38 -10.09
C PRO A 71 -6.07 4.54 -10.25
N SER A 72 -6.53 5.76 -10.49
CA SER A 72 -5.66 6.93 -10.71
C SER A 72 -4.84 7.26 -9.47
N GLU A 73 -5.48 7.34 -8.31
CA GLU A 73 -4.84 7.66 -7.03
C GLU A 73 -3.87 6.56 -6.63
N SER A 74 -4.27 5.30 -6.78
CA SER A 74 -3.46 4.14 -6.44
C SER A 74 -2.23 4.02 -7.34
N LEU A 75 -2.38 4.20 -8.65
CA LEU A 75 -1.27 4.15 -9.60
C LEU A 75 -0.22 5.23 -9.35
N LYS A 76 -0.63 6.44 -8.95
CA LYS A 76 0.32 7.50 -8.56
C LYS A 76 1.19 7.10 -7.39
N LEU A 77 0.62 6.45 -6.38
CA LEU A 77 1.33 6.03 -5.17
C LEU A 77 2.27 4.85 -5.44
N VAL A 78 1.87 3.89 -6.24
CA VAL A 78 2.71 2.72 -6.55
C VAL A 78 3.82 3.03 -7.56
N ALA A 79 3.76 4.16 -8.25
CA ALA A 79 4.77 4.60 -9.19
C ALA A 79 6.11 4.97 -8.53
N GLU A 80 6.05 5.42 -7.27
CA GLU A 80 7.21 5.83 -6.49
C GLU A 80 7.51 4.81 -5.38
N SER A 81 8.76 4.42 -5.24
CA SER A 81 9.18 3.42 -4.25
C SER A 81 8.83 3.81 -2.82
N ASP A 82 9.04 5.07 -2.45
CA ASP A 82 8.76 5.57 -1.09
C ASP A 82 7.26 5.52 -0.77
N SER A 83 6.42 6.12 -1.58
CA SER A 83 4.97 6.14 -1.36
C SER A 83 4.35 4.73 -1.44
N CYS A 84 4.85 3.89 -2.33
CA CYS A 84 4.43 2.50 -2.45
C CYS A 84 4.75 1.71 -1.17
N GLY A 85 5.98 1.82 -0.66
CA GLY A 85 6.40 1.15 0.57
C GLY A 85 5.57 1.58 1.79
N ARG A 86 5.32 2.88 1.93
CA ARG A 86 4.49 3.44 3.01
C ARG A 86 3.04 2.98 2.91
N LEU A 87 2.48 2.96 1.70
CA LEU A 87 1.13 2.44 1.47
C LEU A 87 1.04 0.98 1.89
N MET A 88 2.00 0.13 1.49
CA MET A 88 1.99 -1.29 1.86
C MET A 88 2.10 -1.52 3.37
N ARG A 89 2.91 -0.72 4.07
CA ARG A 89 3.00 -0.76 5.53
C ARG A 89 1.65 -0.48 6.18
N LEU A 90 0.96 0.59 5.76
CA LEU A 90 -0.35 0.95 6.29
C LEU A 90 -1.42 -0.10 5.99
N LEU A 91 -1.48 -0.57 4.74
CA LEU A 91 -2.47 -1.57 4.32
C LEU A 91 -2.28 -2.92 5.03
N GLY A 92 -1.04 -3.29 5.33
CA GLY A 92 -0.72 -4.51 6.07
C GLY A 92 -0.88 -4.39 7.57
N ALA A 93 -0.71 -3.20 8.13
CA ALA A 93 -0.75 -2.95 9.57
C ALA A 93 -2.16 -2.70 10.11
N SER A 94 -3.03 -2.05 9.33
CA SER A 94 -4.33 -1.61 9.82
C SER A 94 -5.45 -1.78 8.80
N GLU A 95 -6.38 -2.67 9.11
CA GLU A 95 -7.60 -2.83 8.34
C GLU A 95 -8.47 -1.56 8.37
N GLY A 96 -8.52 -0.88 9.50
CA GLY A 96 -9.27 0.37 9.66
C GLY A 96 -8.77 1.49 8.76
N VAL A 97 -7.45 1.62 8.58
CA VAL A 97 -6.84 2.57 7.65
C VAL A 97 -7.15 2.18 6.20
N ALA A 98 -7.00 0.91 5.86
CA ALA A 98 -7.29 0.40 4.52
C ALA A 98 -8.76 0.64 4.14
N GLU A 99 -9.70 0.35 5.02
CA GLU A 99 -11.13 0.61 4.80
C GLU A 99 -11.44 2.11 4.68
N ALA A 100 -10.74 2.97 5.42
CA ALA A 100 -10.88 4.42 5.29
C ALA A 100 -10.42 4.90 3.90
N PHE A 101 -9.31 4.38 3.40
CA PHE A 101 -8.81 4.69 2.05
C PHE A 101 -9.76 4.19 0.95
N LEU A 102 -10.36 3.01 1.14
CA LEU A 102 -11.36 2.48 0.20
C LEU A 102 -12.61 3.34 0.11
N ARG A 103 -13.03 3.92 1.23
CA ARG A 103 -14.21 4.82 1.28
C ARG A 103 -13.92 6.21 0.73
N GLN A 104 -12.71 6.70 0.98
CA GLN A 104 -12.28 8.05 0.60
C GLN A 104 -10.83 8.01 0.07
N PRO A 105 -10.63 7.57 -1.19
CA PRO A 105 -9.29 7.40 -1.76
C PRO A 105 -8.45 8.67 -1.78
N GLU A 106 -9.06 9.83 -1.88
CA GLU A 106 -8.40 11.14 -1.85
C GLU A 106 -7.62 11.37 -0.54
N THR A 107 -7.97 10.67 0.52
CA THR A 107 -7.26 10.76 1.81
C THR A 107 -5.87 10.15 1.78
N MET A 108 -5.54 9.35 0.77
CA MET A 108 -4.20 8.79 0.56
C MET A 108 -3.20 9.81 -0.01
N GLU A 109 -3.64 10.97 -0.45
CA GLU A 109 -2.77 11.94 -1.14
C GLU A 109 -1.54 12.34 -0.32
N PHE A 110 -1.63 12.33 1.01
CA PHE A 110 -0.49 12.65 1.88
C PHE A 110 0.70 11.69 1.71
N LEU A 111 0.47 10.46 1.24
CA LEU A 111 1.53 9.49 0.98
C LEU A 111 2.45 9.89 -0.18
N GLY A 112 2.01 10.78 -1.05
CA GLY A 112 2.86 11.39 -2.08
C GLY A 112 3.85 12.43 -1.55
N ARG A 113 3.80 12.76 -0.26
CA ARG A 113 4.68 13.71 0.41
C ARG A 113 5.52 13.00 1.46
N LYS A 114 6.57 13.66 1.98
CA LYS A 114 7.38 13.10 3.07
C LYS A 114 6.52 12.85 4.32
N PRO A 115 6.81 11.77 5.08
CA PRO A 115 6.13 11.51 6.33
C PRO A 115 6.27 12.72 7.29
N ALA A 116 5.18 13.11 7.89
CA ALA A 116 5.18 14.20 8.86
C ALA A 116 4.06 14.03 9.88
N LEU A 117 4.36 14.31 11.15
CA LEU A 117 3.32 14.43 12.15
C LEU A 117 2.43 15.65 11.83
N PRO A 118 1.11 15.51 12.02
CA PRO A 118 0.23 16.67 11.96
C PRO A 118 0.64 17.71 13.03
N ASN A 119 0.83 18.96 12.61
CA ASN A 119 1.17 20.04 13.54
C ASN A 119 0.04 20.34 14.54
N SER A 120 -1.18 19.98 14.18
CA SER A 120 -2.37 20.10 15.04
C SER A 120 -3.40 19.08 14.63
N LEU A 121 -4.18 18.60 15.58
CA LEU A 121 -5.31 17.74 15.31
C LEU A 121 -6.50 18.59 14.87
N ASN A 122 -6.59 18.87 13.59
CA ASN A 122 -7.75 19.54 13.00
C ASN A 122 -8.86 18.51 12.78
N LEU A 123 -9.69 18.33 13.80
CA LEU A 123 -10.86 17.47 13.72
C LEU A 123 -12.07 18.27 13.27
N ALA A 124 -12.73 17.80 12.21
CA ALA A 124 -14.00 18.39 11.80
C ALA A 124 -15.08 18.03 12.83
N THR A 125 -15.68 19.02 13.43
CA THR A 125 -16.69 18.87 14.52
C THR A 125 -18.12 19.13 14.08
N SER A 126 -18.35 19.35 12.78
CA SER A 126 -19.65 19.70 12.22
C SER A 126 -20.74 18.62 12.45
N ASN A 127 -20.34 17.36 12.42
CA ASN A 127 -21.20 16.22 12.75
C ASN A 127 -20.36 14.97 13.07
N ARG A 128 -21.02 13.91 13.56
CA ARG A 128 -20.34 12.65 13.94
C ARG A 128 -19.62 11.96 12.78
N VAL A 129 -20.15 12.05 11.55
CA VAL A 129 -19.53 11.43 10.37
C VAL A 129 -18.26 12.19 10.02
N ALA A 130 -18.31 13.51 9.93
CA ALA A 130 -17.14 14.35 9.63
C ALA A 130 -16.05 14.18 10.70
N LEU A 131 -16.41 14.07 11.96
CA LEU A 131 -15.49 13.82 13.06
C LEU A 131 -14.77 12.46 12.90
N ARG A 132 -15.52 11.40 12.60
CA ARG A 132 -14.95 10.07 12.39
C ARG A 132 -13.99 10.03 11.19
N VAL A 133 -14.36 10.70 10.10
CA VAL A 133 -13.53 10.80 8.89
C VAL A 133 -12.23 11.52 9.20
N SER A 134 -12.31 12.72 9.78
CA SER A 134 -11.12 13.51 10.11
C SER A 134 -10.22 12.80 11.13
N TYR A 135 -10.79 12.13 12.11
CA TYR A 135 -10.05 11.32 13.09
C TYR A 135 -9.26 10.19 12.42
N ARG A 136 -9.89 9.44 11.52
CA ARG A 136 -9.23 8.35 10.78
C ARG A 136 -8.13 8.85 9.87
N GLN A 137 -8.33 10.00 9.23
CA GLN A 137 -7.30 10.65 8.42
C GLN A 137 -6.08 11.01 9.27
N GLN A 138 -6.27 11.57 10.45
CA GLN A 138 -5.17 11.92 11.36
C GLN A 138 -4.46 10.66 11.88
N LEU A 139 -5.20 9.62 12.23
CA LEU A 139 -4.62 8.34 12.64
C LEU A 139 -3.77 7.72 11.53
N ALA A 140 -4.23 7.76 10.28
CA ALA A 140 -3.48 7.24 9.14
C ALA A 140 -2.14 7.99 8.98
N ARG A 141 -2.15 9.31 9.12
CA ARG A 141 -0.93 10.14 9.04
C ARG A 141 0.04 9.88 10.19
N ILE A 142 -0.48 9.71 11.41
CA ILE A 142 0.35 9.38 12.58
C ILE A 142 0.95 7.99 12.40
N ALA A 143 0.17 7.01 11.99
CA ALA A 143 0.65 5.66 11.74
C ALA A 143 1.72 5.61 10.63
N ASP A 144 1.52 6.35 9.56
CA ASP A 144 2.51 6.46 8.50
C ASP A 144 3.84 7.03 9.01
N TRP A 145 3.78 8.08 9.80
CA TRP A 145 4.98 8.68 10.39
C TRP A 145 5.67 7.72 11.35
N ASP A 146 4.93 7.10 12.25
CA ASP A 146 5.44 6.16 13.24
C ASP A 146 6.10 4.95 12.59
N LEU A 147 5.42 4.30 11.66
CA LEU A 147 5.96 3.16 10.91
C LEU A 147 7.17 3.54 10.04
N SER A 148 7.28 4.79 9.64
CA SER A 148 8.45 5.28 8.89
C SER A 148 9.67 5.47 9.77
N GLN A 149 9.50 5.65 11.09
CA GLN A 149 10.61 5.74 12.06
C GLN A 149 11.15 4.37 12.47
N GLU A 150 10.32 3.34 12.42
CA GLU A 150 10.69 1.97 12.81
C GLU A 150 11.51 1.24 11.73
N SER A 151 11.78 1.85 10.60
CA SER A 151 12.67 1.26 9.61
C SER A 151 14.06 1.11 10.20
N PRO A 152 14.57 -0.11 10.40
CA PRO A 152 15.94 -0.28 10.87
C PRO A 152 16.86 0.38 9.87
N GLU A 153 17.69 1.28 10.34
CA GLU A 153 18.82 1.73 9.57
C GLU A 153 19.65 0.50 9.24
N ALA A 154 19.68 0.17 7.95
CA ALA A 154 20.51 -0.92 7.49
C ALA A 154 21.99 -0.54 7.62
#